data_fbd5113f555079205306949bb638e539
#
_entry.id   fbd5113f555079205306949bb638e539
#
_cell.length_a   1.000
_cell.length_b   1.000
_cell.length_c   1.000
_cell.angle_alpha   90.00
_cell.angle_beta   90.00
_cell.angle_gamma   90.00
#
_symmetry.space_group_name_H-M   'P 1'
#
loop_
_entity.id
_entity.type
_entity.pdbx_description
1 polymer ?
#
loop_
_entity_poly.entity_id
_entity_poly.type
_entity_poly.pdbx_seq_one_letter_code
_entity_poly.pdbx_strand_id
1 'polypeptide(L)'
;MFYSDFNTGESHVIHKTLRDKTGIPESTLKKYLKELAEKGFTTPNSYFSGKTPQGKPRRLTDYSTQIPDTCYIMADRKLLDVQIGDLPLKEQSFIKGFILMLKCVCLNFTDTTLYSYRDMEKQMNLSYATIAGLMKQCQEYGLVTPNEKGEGYTIRKGLFYNGYPPIEMPQNEWDKLKEAYTAIYEFCKSKRIICPPYDHRLIGRILGVSGCAEGIKERLEKRTDQLPDNISSLNYFVRIIDGKVLEPEPEKPKTVIYLD
;
A
#
# COMPACT_ATOMS: atom_id res chain seq x y z
N MET A 1 2.13 -7.78 -10.15
CA MET A 1 2.25 -6.55 -10.95
C MET A 1 3.63 -6.29 -11.55
N PHE A 2 4.77 -6.66 -10.98
CA PHE A 2 6.11 -6.39 -11.56
C PHE A 2 6.34 -6.94 -12.98
N TYR A 3 5.59 -7.94 -13.37
CA TYR A 3 5.65 -8.55 -14.70
C TYR A 3 4.42 -8.25 -15.54
N SER A 4 3.54 -7.37 -15.09
CA SER A 4 2.38 -6.92 -15.85
C SER A 4 2.69 -5.61 -16.56
N ASP A 5 2.14 -5.42 -17.74
CA ASP A 5 2.11 -4.11 -18.39
C ASP A 5 1.30 -3.15 -17.51
N PHE A 6 1.83 -1.95 -17.28
CA PHE A 6 1.22 -0.99 -16.36
C PHE A 6 -0.11 -0.46 -16.90
N ASN A 7 -0.27 -0.32 -18.20
CA ASN A 7 -1.47 0.26 -18.81
C ASN A 7 -2.59 -0.78 -18.98
N THR A 8 -2.23 -2.03 -19.30
CA THR A 8 -3.20 -3.09 -19.60
C THR A 8 -3.43 -4.04 -18.44
N GLY A 9 -2.54 -4.09 -17.46
CA GLY A 9 -2.56 -5.09 -16.40
C GLY A 9 -2.20 -6.50 -16.86
N GLU A 10 -1.89 -6.71 -18.15
CA GLU A 10 -1.59 -8.03 -18.70
C GLU A 10 -0.18 -8.49 -18.32
N SER A 11 -0.05 -9.78 -18.03
CA SER A 11 1.20 -10.43 -17.68
C SER A 11 1.36 -11.75 -18.44
N HIS A 12 2.44 -11.84 -19.19
CA HIS A 12 2.83 -13.03 -19.96
C HIS A 12 3.91 -13.87 -19.26
N VAL A 13 4.06 -13.69 -17.94
CA VAL A 13 5.08 -14.38 -17.17
C VAL A 13 4.73 -15.86 -16.95
N ILE A 14 5.64 -16.76 -17.31
CA ILE A 14 5.47 -18.18 -17.08
C ILE A 14 5.83 -18.57 -15.63
N HIS A 15 5.19 -19.63 -15.10
CA HIS A 15 5.41 -20.09 -13.72
C HIS A 15 6.88 -20.44 -13.43
N LYS A 16 7.62 -20.93 -14.42
CA LYS A 16 9.05 -21.18 -14.29
C LYS A 16 9.82 -19.92 -13.92
N THR A 17 9.56 -18.80 -14.64
CA THR A 17 10.20 -17.52 -14.36
C THR A 17 9.86 -17.02 -12.95
N LEU A 18 8.59 -17.15 -12.52
CA LEU A 18 8.19 -16.78 -11.16
C LEU A 18 8.91 -17.62 -10.12
N ARG A 19 8.98 -18.95 -10.33
CA ARG A 19 9.74 -19.86 -9.44
C ARG A 19 11.20 -19.46 -9.36
N ASP A 20 11.84 -19.25 -10.49
CA ASP A 20 13.28 -18.96 -10.56
C ASP A 20 13.62 -17.59 -9.93
N LYS A 21 12.68 -16.64 -9.94
CA LYS A 21 12.84 -15.32 -9.32
C LYS A 21 12.46 -15.26 -7.84
N THR A 22 11.51 -16.09 -7.41
CA THR A 22 10.98 -16.04 -6.03
C THR A 22 11.47 -17.16 -5.14
N GLY A 23 12.03 -18.22 -5.72
CA GLY A 23 12.36 -19.45 -4.98
C GLY A 23 11.13 -20.22 -4.48
N ILE A 24 9.91 -19.79 -4.82
CA ILE A 24 8.68 -20.46 -4.40
C ILE A 24 8.40 -21.63 -5.33
N PRO A 25 8.15 -22.84 -4.79
CA PRO A 25 7.84 -24.02 -5.60
C PRO A 25 6.64 -23.79 -6.52
N GLU A 26 6.68 -24.37 -7.73
CA GLU A 26 5.64 -24.18 -8.74
C GLU A 26 4.24 -24.59 -8.26
N SER A 27 4.14 -25.67 -7.48
CA SER A 27 2.86 -26.09 -6.87
C SER A 27 2.27 -25.04 -5.93
N THR A 28 3.11 -24.42 -5.13
CA THR A 28 2.72 -23.33 -4.22
C THR A 28 2.35 -22.06 -4.99
N LEU A 29 3.11 -21.73 -6.04
CA LEU A 29 2.76 -20.61 -6.92
C LEU A 29 1.40 -20.80 -7.58
N LYS A 30 1.12 -22.00 -8.11
CA LYS A 30 -0.19 -22.32 -8.69
C LYS A 30 -1.33 -22.17 -7.68
N LYS A 31 -1.10 -22.62 -6.44
CA LYS A 31 -2.07 -22.41 -5.36
C LYS A 31 -2.32 -20.93 -5.11
N TYR A 32 -1.29 -20.12 -4.93
CA TYR A 32 -1.44 -18.68 -4.68
C TYR A 32 -2.09 -17.93 -5.86
N LEU A 33 -1.72 -18.27 -7.09
CA LEU A 33 -2.33 -17.66 -8.28
C LEU A 33 -3.82 -18.03 -8.40
N LYS A 34 -4.19 -19.26 -8.02
CA LYS A 34 -5.59 -19.67 -7.96
C LYS A 34 -6.35 -18.89 -6.88
N GLU A 35 -5.80 -18.76 -5.68
CA GLU A 35 -6.41 -17.96 -4.60
C GLU A 35 -6.58 -16.49 -5.00
N LEU A 36 -5.59 -15.90 -5.68
CA LEU A 36 -5.71 -14.53 -6.19
C LEU A 36 -6.81 -14.40 -7.25
N ALA A 37 -6.97 -15.40 -8.10
CA ALA A 37 -8.04 -15.43 -9.09
C ALA A 37 -9.43 -15.58 -8.43
N GLU A 38 -9.57 -16.46 -7.45
CA GLU A 38 -10.79 -16.67 -6.68
C GLU A 38 -11.22 -15.39 -5.92
N LYS A 39 -10.24 -14.60 -5.46
CA LYS A 39 -10.46 -13.31 -4.80
C LYS A 39 -10.64 -12.14 -5.78
N GLY A 40 -10.63 -12.38 -7.08
CA GLY A 40 -10.83 -11.35 -8.11
C GLY A 40 -9.64 -10.43 -8.36
N PHE A 41 -8.46 -10.71 -7.80
CA PHE A 41 -7.26 -9.88 -8.04
C PHE A 41 -6.61 -10.13 -9.39
N THR A 42 -6.78 -11.33 -9.96
CA THR A 42 -6.25 -11.70 -11.27
C THR A 42 -7.26 -12.52 -12.05
N THR A 43 -7.23 -12.41 -13.38
CA THR A 43 -8.02 -13.26 -14.27
C THR A 43 -7.04 -14.10 -15.10
N PRO A 44 -7.02 -15.43 -14.92
CA PRO A 44 -6.20 -16.31 -15.74
C PRO A 44 -6.81 -16.50 -17.13
N ASN A 45 -6.03 -16.31 -18.17
CA ASN A 45 -6.38 -16.61 -19.55
C ASN A 45 -5.47 -17.71 -20.10
N SER A 46 -6.01 -18.90 -20.29
CA SER A 46 -5.26 -20.05 -20.74
C SER A 46 -5.45 -20.31 -22.23
N TYR A 47 -4.37 -20.48 -22.95
CA TYR A 47 -4.37 -20.76 -24.40
C TYR A 47 -3.31 -21.78 -24.78
N PHE A 48 -3.43 -22.29 -26.00
CA PHE A 48 -2.42 -23.20 -26.54
C PHE A 48 -1.46 -22.45 -27.46
N SER A 49 -0.16 -22.59 -27.21
CA SER A 49 0.90 -21.95 -27.98
C SER A 49 1.93 -22.98 -28.41
N GLY A 50 1.82 -23.43 -29.65
CA GLY A 50 2.75 -24.40 -30.24
C GLY A 50 2.69 -25.78 -29.61
N LYS A 51 3.78 -26.57 -29.76
CA LYS A 51 3.90 -27.93 -29.22
C LYS A 51 5.13 -28.04 -28.32
N THR A 52 5.07 -28.97 -27.39
CA THR A 52 6.23 -29.38 -26.59
C THR A 52 7.22 -30.16 -27.46
N PRO A 53 8.48 -30.35 -27.04
CA PRO A 53 9.44 -31.22 -27.73
C PRO A 53 8.91 -32.65 -27.99
N GLN A 54 7.95 -33.11 -27.18
CA GLN A 54 7.30 -34.41 -27.33
C GLN A 54 6.03 -34.33 -28.23
N GLY A 55 5.82 -33.25 -28.97
CA GLY A 55 4.70 -33.06 -29.89
C GLY A 55 3.34 -32.77 -29.25
N LYS A 56 3.22 -32.67 -27.92
CA LYS A 56 1.97 -32.35 -27.23
C LYS A 56 1.67 -30.85 -27.29
N PRO A 57 0.39 -30.43 -27.36
CA PRO A 57 0.02 -29.03 -27.30
C PRO A 57 0.57 -28.37 -26.02
N ARG A 58 1.24 -27.23 -26.16
CA ARG A 58 1.76 -26.44 -25.03
C ARG A 58 0.69 -25.47 -24.55
N ARG A 59 0.21 -25.68 -23.31
CA ARG A 59 -0.71 -24.75 -22.66
C ARG A 59 0.08 -23.66 -21.95
N LEU A 60 -0.23 -22.40 -22.20
CA LEU A 60 0.26 -21.24 -21.48
C LEU A 60 -0.91 -20.57 -20.74
N THR A 61 -0.59 -19.83 -19.70
CA THR A 61 -1.58 -19.05 -18.97
C THR A 61 -0.99 -17.66 -18.74
N ASP A 62 -1.68 -16.68 -19.29
CA ASP A 62 -1.45 -15.27 -19.00
C ASP A 62 -2.36 -14.82 -17.86
N TYR A 63 -2.00 -13.75 -17.21
CA TYR A 63 -2.76 -13.20 -16.12
C TYR A 63 -3.07 -11.74 -16.40
N SER A 64 -4.33 -11.39 -16.34
CA SER A 64 -4.76 -10.00 -16.33
C SER A 64 -5.00 -9.57 -14.89
N THR A 65 -4.40 -8.47 -14.48
CA THR A 65 -4.52 -7.91 -13.12
C THR A 65 -5.30 -6.62 -13.21
N GLN A 66 -6.34 -6.49 -12.40
CA GLN A 66 -7.07 -5.24 -12.32
C GLN A 66 -6.17 -4.16 -11.73
N ILE A 67 -5.98 -3.07 -12.48
CA ILE A 67 -5.24 -1.90 -12.03
C ILE A 67 -6.19 -1.05 -11.21
N PRO A 68 -5.90 -0.77 -9.93
CA PRO A 68 -6.75 0.09 -9.12
C PRO A 68 -6.61 1.55 -9.57
N ASP A 69 -7.72 2.27 -9.65
CA ASP A 69 -7.74 3.69 -9.99
C ASP A 69 -7.23 4.56 -8.83
N THR A 70 -7.29 4.06 -7.61
CA THR A 70 -6.93 4.79 -6.39
C THR A 70 -6.31 3.86 -5.35
N CYS A 71 -5.64 4.42 -4.35
CA CYS A 71 -5.14 3.69 -3.18
C CYS A 71 -4.13 2.57 -3.53
N TYR A 72 -3.18 2.84 -4.40
CA TYR A 72 -2.11 1.91 -4.74
C TYR A 72 -0.73 2.44 -4.35
N ILE A 73 0.20 1.54 -4.19
CA ILE A 73 1.62 1.84 -4.03
C ILE A 73 2.38 1.52 -5.31
N MET A 74 3.40 2.31 -5.61
CA MET A 74 4.29 2.06 -6.73
C MET A 74 5.65 1.59 -6.22
N ALA A 75 5.96 0.32 -6.48
CA ALA A 75 7.24 -0.25 -6.14
C ALA A 75 8.20 -0.17 -7.33
N ASP A 76 9.47 0.18 -7.07
CA ASP A 76 10.52 0.10 -8.07
C ASP A 76 10.84 -1.39 -8.34
N ARG A 77 11.09 -1.71 -9.59
CA ARG A 77 11.49 -3.05 -10.01
C ARG A 77 12.74 -3.55 -9.30
N LYS A 78 13.60 -2.62 -8.88
CA LYS A 78 14.78 -2.89 -8.06
C LYS A 78 14.46 -3.65 -6.77
N LEU A 79 13.25 -3.52 -6.22
CA LEU A 79 12.84 -4.31 -5.05
C LEU A 79 12.94 -5.81 -5.30
N LEU A 80 12.66 -6.28 -6.52
CA LEU A 80 12.82 -7.70 -6.88
C LEU A 80 14.29 -8.13 -6.90
N ASP A 81 15.16 -7.23 -7.34
CA ASP A 81 16.59 -7.51 -7.54
C ASP A 81 17.43 -7.28 -6.26
N VAL A 82 16.81 -6.72 -5.20
CA VAL A 82 17.50 -6.56 -3.91
C VAL A 82 17.92 -7.93 -3.39
N GLN A 83 19.22 -8.11 -3.20
CA GLN A 83 19.78 -9.26 -2.52
C GLN A 83 19.72 -9.04 -1.00
N ILE A 84 19.16 -10.00 -0.27
CA ILE A 84 19.01 -9.93 1.18
C ILE A 84 19.97 -10.96 1.83
N GLY A 85 21.19 -10.53 2.05
CA GLY A 85 22.25 -11.42 2.57
C GLY A 85 22.37 -12.71 1.78
N ASP A 86 22.69 -13.78 2.47
CA ASP A 86 22.81 -15.14 1.89
C ASP A 86 21.52 -15.97 2.09
N LEU A 87 20.38 -15.31 2.35
CA LEU A 87 19.12 -16.01 2.56
C LEU A 87 18.65 -16.72 1.31
N PRO A 88 17.99 -17.91 1.46
CA PRO A 88 17.33 -18.58 0.36
C PRO A 88 16.32 -17.66 -0.34
N LEU A 89 16.20 -17.76 -1.67
CA LEU A 89 15.30 -16.92 -2.48
C LEU A 89 13.87 -16.86 -1.94
N LYS A 90 13.38 -18.00 -1.42
CA LYS A 90 12.03 -18.07 -0.82
C LYS A 90 11.91 -17.12 0.38
N GLU A 91 12.88 -17.12 1.27
CA GLU A 91 12.88 -16.25 2.46
C GLU A 91 13.04 -14.79 2.05
N GLN A 92 13.93 -14.49 1.10
CA GLN A 92 14.03 -13.14 0.51
C GLN A 92 12.68 -12.67 -0.04
N SER A 93 11.93 -13.56 -0.72
CA SER A 93 10.61 -13.23 -1.27
C SER A 93 9.59 -12.91 -0.19
N PHE A 94 9.61 -13.61 0.95
CA PHE A 94 8.77 -13.29 2.10
C PHE A 94 9.11 -11.91 2.69
N ILE A 95 10.38 -11.61 2.88
CA ILE A 95 10.82 -10.29 3.37
C ILE A 95 10.41 -9.19 2.40
N LYS A 96 10.61 -9.37 1.09
CA LYS A 96 10.17 -8.43 0.05
C LYS A 96 8.65 -8.23 0.07
N GLY A 97 7.88 -9.31 0.25
CA GLY A 97 6.42 -9.25 0.43
C GLY A 97 6.03 -8.45 1.67
N PHE A 98 6.71 -8.64 2.79
CA PHE A 98 6.49 -7.88 4.00
C PHE A 98 6.81 -6.38 3.81
N ILE A 99 7.90 -6.04 3.12
CA ILE A 99 8.23 -4.63 2.78
C ILE A 99 7.13 -3.98 1.93
N LEU A 100 6.51 -4.72 0.99
CA LEU A 100 5.34 -4.23 0.25
C LEU A 100 4.15 -3.95 1.18
N MET A 101 3.85 -4.85 2.11
CA MET A 101 2.80 -4.65 3.11
C MET A 101 3.12 -3.47 4.04
N LEU A 102 4.38 -3.35 4.48
CA LEU A 102 4.83 -2.24 5.33
C LEU A 102 4.66 -0.89 4.61
N LYS A 103 4.92 -0.85 3.30
CA LYS A 103 4.69 0.35 2.50
C LYS A 103 3.22 0.78 2.48
N CYS A 104 2.28 -0.15 2.51
CA CYS A 104 0.84 0.18 2.56
C CYS A 104 0.42 0.90 3.85
N VAL A 105 1.20 0.80 4.92
CA VAL A 105 0.96 1.50 6.19
C VAL A 105 1.93 2.65 6.44
N CYS A 106 2.73 3.01 5.43
CA CYS A 106 3.52 4.23 5.47
C CYS A 106 2.65 5.45 5.19
N LEU A 107 3.12 6.59 5.66
CA LEU A 107 2.62 7.89 5.25
C LEU A 107 2.68 8.01 3.74
N ASN A 108 1.61 8.50 3.13
CA ASN A 108 1.60 8.79 1.70
C ASN A 108 2.77 9.71 1.34
N PHE A 109 3.36 9.46 0.18
CA PHE A 109 4.56 10.17 -0.32
C PHE A 109 5.83 9.99 0.52
N THR A 110 5.82 9.09 1.50
CA THR A 110 7.01 8.81 2.30
C THR A 110 7.25 7.31 2.39
N ASP A 111 8.44 6.93 2.82
CA ASP A 111 8.78 5.55 3.17
C ASP A 111 8.69 5.31 4.69
N THR A 112 8.02 6.22 5.40
CA THR A 112 7.97 6.22 6.87
C THR A 112 6.60 5.78 7.37
N THR A 113 6.58 4.84 8.30
CA THR A 113 5.39 4.49 9.08
C THR A 113 5.59 4.89 10.53
N LEU A 114 4.51 5.32 11.18
CA LEU A 114 4.48 5.60 12.62
C LEU A 114 3.69 4.55 13.39
N TYR A 115 3.21 3.51 12.72
CA TYR A 115 2.47 2.44 13.36
C TYR A 115 3.36 1.63 14.30
N SER A 116 2.82 1.36 15.49
CA SER A 116 3.37 0.35 16.37
C SER A 116 3.16 -1.06 15.81
N TYR A 117 3.86 -2.07 16.32
CA TYR A 117 3.63 -3.46 15.91
C TYR A 117 2.18 -3.93 16.14
N ARG A 118 1.52 -3.39 17.19
CA ARG A 118 0.11 -3.70 17.46
C ARG A 118 -0.84 -3.07 16.43
N ASP A 119 -0.50 -1.89 15.94
CA ASP A 119 -1.29 -1.25 14.88
C ASP A 119 -1.07 -1.96 13.55
N MET A 120 0.17 -2.37 13.27
CA MET A 120 0.49 -3.18 12.10
C MET A 120 -0.23 -4.54 12.13
N GLU A 121 -0.32 -5.20 13.29
CA GLU A 121 -1.07 -6.45 13.48
C GLU A 121 -2.52 -6.31 13.02
N LYS A 122 -3.18 -5.24 13.44
CA LYS A 122 -4.57 -4.96 13.05
C LYS A 122 -4.74 -4.67 11.56
N GLN A 123 -3.76 -3.98 10.96
CA GLN A 123 -3.85 -3.54 9.56
C GLN A 123 -3.41 -4.62 8.56
N MET A 124 -2.41 -5.42 8.92
CA MET A 124 -1.81 -6.39 8.01
C MET A 124 -2.37 -7.80 8.17
N ASN A 125 -3.20 -8.04 9.18
CA ASN A 125 -3.68 -9.37 9.55
C ASN A 125 -2.53 -10.39 9.76
N LEU A 126 -1.45 -9.94 10.36
CA LEU A 126 -0.29 -10.75 10.76
C LEU A 126 -0.17 -10.71 12.27
N SER A 127 0.27 -11.81 12.89
CA SER A 127 0.48 -11.81 14.34
C SER A 127 1.60 -10.86 14.75
N TYR A 128 1.52 -10.30 15.95
CA TYR A 128 2.56 -9.46 16.54
C TYR A 128 3.96 -10.12 16.46
N ALA A 129 4.04 -11.42 16.78
CA ALA A 129 5.30 -12.16 16.77
C ALA A 129 5.88 -12.25 15.34
N THR A 130 5.02 -12.46 14.33
CA THR A 130 5.42 -12.48 12.92
C THR A 130 5.96 -11.12 12.49
N ILE A 131 5.25 -10.04 12.83
CA ILE A 131 5.68 -8.67 12.51
C ILE A 131 7.01 -8.35 13.18
N ALA A 132 7.14 -8.63 14.46
CA ALA A 132 8.38 -8.38 15.21
C ALA A 132 9.58 -9.14 14.63
N GLY A 133 9.38 -10.42 14.25
CA GLY A 133 10.40 -11.23 13.59
C GLY A 133 10.83 -10.67 12.23
N LEU A 134 9.87 -10.33 11.37
CA LEU A 134 10.13 -9.76 10.05
C LEU A 134 10.76 -8.36 10.14
N MET A 135 10.29 -7.52 11.06
CA MET A 135 10.89 -6.19 11.29
C MET A 135 12.33 -6.29 11.75
N LYS A 136 12.64 -7.24 12.66
CA LYS A 136 14.01 -7.51 13.10
C LYS A 136 14.89 -7.89 11.91
N GLN A 137 14.45 -8.84 11.08
CA GLN A 137 15.18 -9.22 9.86
C GLN A 137 15.37 -8.04 8.92
N CYS A 138 14.32 -7.24 8.67
CA CYS A 138 14.43 -6.05 7.84
C CYS A 138 15.46 -5.04 8.36
N GLN A 139 15.58 -4.88 9.68
CA GLN A 139 16.58 -4.01 10.30
C GLN A 139 17.99 -4.60 10.17
N GLU A 140 18.17 -5.89 10.42
CA GLU A 140 19.45 -6.58 10.28
C GLU A 140 20.02 -6.45 8.86
N TYR A 141 19.17 -6.47 7.84
CA TYR A 141 19.58 -6.31 6.44
C TYR A 141 19.51 -4.86 5.92
N GLY A 142 19.29 -3.88 6.79
CA GLY A 142 19.26 -2.46 6.41
C GLY A 142 18.12 -2.09 5.44
N LEU A 143 17.04 -2.86 5.42
CA LEU A 143 15.85 -2.58 4.61
C LEU A 143 14.87 -1.63 5.31
N VAL A 144 14.95 -1.58 6.64
CA VAL A 144 14.15 -0.71 7.49
C VAL A 144 15.02 -0.17 8.61
N THR A 145 14.86 1.09 8.93
CA THR A 145 15.54 1.74 10.06
C THR A 145 14.53 2.34 11.02
N PRO A 146 14.76 2.28 12.35
CA PRO A 146 13.97 3.06 13.31
C PRO A 146 14.14 4.55 13.02
N ASN A 147 13.10 5.32 13.25
CA ASN A 147 13.18 6.78 13.15
C ASN A 147 14.02 7.36 14.30
N GLU A 148 14.72 8.47 14.03
CA GLU A 148 15.59 9.14 15.02
C GLU A 148 14.89 9.47 16.32
N LYS A 149 13.59 9.72 16.30
CA LYS A 149 12.78 10.03 17.50
C LYS A 149 12.23 8.78 18.21
N GLY A 150 12.62 7.57 17.77
CA GLY A 150 12.11 6.31 18.33
C GLY A 150 10.63 6.03 18.00
N GLU A 151 10.00 6.85 17.18
CA GLU A 151 8.60 6.69 16.79
C GLU A 151 8.50 6.20 15.36
N GLY A 152 8.23 4.89 15.19
CA GLY A 152 8.03 4.28 13.89
C GLY A 152 9.30 3.93 13.14
N TYR A 153 9.17 3.69 11.84
CA TYR A 153 10.19 3.09 11.02
C TYR A 153 10.22 3.70 9.62
N THR A 154 11.39 3.73 9.00
CA THR A 154 11.57 4.19 7.62
C THR A 154 12.11 3.05 6.76
N ILE A 155 11.45 2.77 5.64
CA ILE A 155 11.90 1.81 4.63
C ILE A 155 13.07 2.43 3.85
N ARG A 156 14.03 1.61 3.45
CA ARG A 156 15.18 2.01 2.64
C ARG A 156 14.73 2.76 1.38
N LYS A 157 15.31 3.93 1.15
CA LYS A 157 15.01 4.78 -0.01
C LYS A 157 15.29 4.07 -1.34
N GLY A 158 14.50 4.41 -2.35
CA GLY A 158 14.68 3.91 -3.72
C GLY A 158 14.04 2.56 -4.03
N LEU A 159 13.28 1.97 -3.09
CA LEU A 159 12.49 0.77 -3.32
C LEU A 159 11.07 1.08 -3.81
N PHE A 160 10.60 2.29 -3.56
CA PHE A 160 9.28 2.76 -3.93
C PHE A 160 9.33 4.14 -4.56
N TYR A 161 8.37 4.40 -5.41
CA TYR A 161 8.11 5.74 -5.92
C TYR A 161 7.21 6.46 -4.93
N ASN A 162 7.70 7.55 -4.36
CA ASN A 162 6.98 8.38 -3.41
C ASN A 162 6.27 9.56 -4.10
N GLY A 163 5.78 9.31 -5.29
CA GLY A 163 4.97 10.21 -6.10
C GLY A 163 3.87 9.42 -6.78
N TYR A 164 2.75 10.07 -7.03
CA TYR A 164 1.78 9.47 -7.96
C TYR A 164 2.36 9.49 -9.37
N PRO A 165 1.90 8.56 -10.27
CA PRO A 165 2.21 8.73 -11.68
C PRO A 165 1.81 10.15 -12.07
N PRO A 166 2.52 10.77 -12.99
CA PRO A 166 2.36 12.19 -13.27
C PRO A 166 0.91 12.47 -13.71
N ILE A 167 0.08 12.84 -12.75
CA ILE A 167 -0.92 13.84 -13.06
C ILE A 167 -0.03 15.00 -13.49
N GLU A 168 -0.29 15.59 -14.64
CA GLU A 168 0.41 16.79 -15.12
C GLU A 168 0.12 17.95 -14.15
N MET A 169 0.69 17.85 -12.97
CA MET A 169 0.55 18.82 -11.91
C MET A 169 1.93 19.42 -11.61
N PRO A 170 2.06 20.73 -11.58
CA PRO A 170 3.31 21.39 -11.22
C PRO A 170 3.83 20.92 -9.86
N GLN A 171 5.15 20.76 -9.73
CA GLN A 171 5.79 20.24 -8.51
C GLN A 171 5.40 21.05 -7.26
N ASN A 172 5.28 22.38 -7.39
CA ASN A 172 4.87 23.26 -6.31
C ASN A 172 3.44 22.99 -5.80
N GLU A 173 2.53 22.52 -6.66
CA GLU A 173 1.19 22.10 -6.24
C GLU A 173 1.22 20.77 -5.51
N TRP A 174 2.03 19.84 -5.97
CA TRP A 174 2.29 18.59 -5.29
C TRP A 174 2.82 18.80 -3.87
N ASP A 175 3.80 19.70 -3.72
CA ASP A 175 4.41 19.99 -2.43
C ASP A 175 3.36 20.58 -1.46
N LYS A 176 2.49 21.46 -1.93
CA LYS A 176 1.38 22.01 -1.13
C LYS A 176 0.37 20.94 -0.69
N LEU A 177 -0.01 20.03 -1.59
CA LEU A 177 -0.91 18.92 -1.25
C LEU A 177 -0.29 17.97 -0.23
N LYS A 178 0.99 17.70 -0.37
CA LYS A 178 1.76 16.88 0.57
C LYS A 178 1.85 17.51 1.95
N GLU A 179 2.17 18.80 2.04
CA GLU A 179 2.18 19.56 3.29
C GLU A 179 0.80 19.56 3.96
N ALA A 180 -0.26 19.79 3.18
CA ALA A 180 -1.63 19.75 3.65
C ALA A 180 -2.02 18.40 4.22
N TYR A 181 -1.68 17.31 3.55
CA TYR A 181 -1.96 15.96 4.06
C TYR A 181 -1.12 15.63 5.29
N THR A 182 0.14 16.05 5.32
CA THR A 182 1.01 15.89 6.50
C THR A 182 0.41 16.58 7.72
N ALA A 183 -0.15 17.78 7.55
CA ALA A 183 -0.82 18.51 8.64
C ALA A 183 -2.02 17.72 9.20
N ILE A 184 -2.85 17.13 8.33
CA ILE A 184 -3.99 16.29 8.75
C ILE A 184 -3.49 15.04 9.47
N TYR A 185 -2.44 14.42 8.94
CA TYR A 185 -1.86 13.23 9.53
C TYR A 185 -1.30 13.47 10.94
N GLU A 186 -0.51 14.53 11.12
CA GLU A 186 0.03 14.91 12.42
C GLU A 186 -1.09 15.21 13.43
N PHE A 187 -2.17 15.85 12.97
CA PHE A 187 -3.35 16.06 13.77
C PHE A 187 -3.99 14.73 14.19
N CYS A 188 -4.25 13.82 13.26
CA CYS A 188 -4.79 12.48 13.55
C CYS A 188 -3.91 11.74 14.56
N LYS A 189 -2.59 11.80 14.38
CA LYS A 189 -1.62 11.19 15.30
C LYS A 189 -1.76 11.77 16.71
N SER A 190 -1.83 13.09 16.85
CA SER A 190 -1.97 13.76 18.16
C SER A 190 -3.23 13.35 18.90
N LYS A 191 -4.30 13.02 18.16
CA LYS A 191 -5.61 12.60 18.70
C LYS A 191 -5.78 11.08 18.76
N ARG A 192 -4.76 10.29 18.38
CA ARG A 192 -4.80 8.83 18.28
C ARG A 192 -5.88 8.30 17.32
N ILE A 193 -6.19 9.08 16.28
CA ILE A 193 -7.13 8.75 15.22
C ILE A 193 -6.35 8.12 14.07
N ILE A 194 -6.89 7.08 13.45
CA ILE A 194 -6.34 6.52 12.22
C ILE A 194 -6.57 7.52 11.10
N CYS A 195 -5.50 8.02 10.49
CA CYS A 195 -5.61 8.95 9.38
C CYS A 195 -6.18 8.25 8.14
N PRO A 196 -7.25 8.77 7.52
CA PRO A 196 -7.78 8.20 6.29
C PRO A 196 -6.77 8.23 5.16
N PRO A 197 -6.89 7.34 4.16
CA PRO A 197 -5.99 7.32 3.01
C PRO A 197 -6.04 8.63 2.23
N TYR A 198 -4.92 8.93 1.59
CA TYR A 198 -4.79 10.14 0.76
C TYR A 198 -5.77 10.13 -0.42
N ASP A 199 -6.40 11.27 -0.62
CA ASP A 199 -7.19 11.58 -1.82
C ASP A 199 -6.85 13.01 -2.26
N HIS A 200 -6.22 13.16 -3.43
CA HIS A 200 -5.74 14.46 -3.91
C HIS A 200 -6.87 15.49 -4.11
N ARG A 201 -8.07 15.05 -4.50
CA ARG A 201 -9.23 15.94 -4.71
C ARG A 201 -9.73 16.48 -3.38
N LEU A 202 -9.84 15.61 -2.39
CA LEU A 202 -10.28 15.99 -1.06
C LEU A 202 -9.25 16.87 -0.35
N ILE A 203 -7.96 16.53 -0.47
CA ILE A 203 -6.87 17.37 0.08
C ILE A 203 -6.83 18.73 -0.63
N GLY A 204 -6.97 18.78 -1.95
CA GLY A 204 -7.03 20.03 -2.70
C GLY A 204 -8.20 20.91 -2.26
N ARG A 205 -9.37 20.32 -1.99
CA ARG A 205 -10.53 21.03 -1.45
C ARG A 205 -10.27 21.56 -0.03
N ILE A 206 -9.70 20.74 0.85
CA ILE A 206 -9.31 21.12 2.21
C ILE A 206 -8.33 22.29 2.17
N LEU A 207 -7.30 22.19 1.34
CA LEU A 207 -6.30 23.24 1.16
C LEU A 207 -6.91 24.54 0.60
N GLY A 208 -7.82 24.42 -0.38
CA GLY A 208 -8.53 25.56 -0.96
C GLY A 208 -9.33 26.37 0.06
N VAL A 209 -9.92 25.71 1.07
CA VAL A 209 -10.66 26.36 2.16
C VAL A 209 -9.73 26.91 3.25
N SER A 210 -8.62 26.24 3.52
CA SER A 210 -7.69 26.55 4.62
C SER A 210 -6.56 27.47 4.21
N GLY A 211 -6.25 27.55 2.93
CA GLY A 211 -5.18 28.35 2.34
C GLY A 211 -3.79 27.75 2.48
N CYS A 212 -3.46 27.15 3.62
CA CYS A 212 -2.16 26.52 3.91
C CYS A 212 -2.27 25.42 4.96
N ALA A 213 -1.17 24.71 5.18
CA ALA A 213 -1.09 23.60 6.14
C ALA A 213 -1.34 24.03 7.59
N GLU A 214 -0.85 25.20 7.98
CA GLU A 214 -1.09 25.80 9.30
C GLU A 214 -2.57 26.12 9.50
N GLY A 215 -3.23 26.66 8.49
CA GLY A 215 -4.67 26.93 8.51
C GLY A 215 -5.51 25.64 8.65
N ILE A 216 -5.05 24.53 8.13
CA ILE A 216 -5.68 23.23 8.33
C ILE A 216 -5.58 22.83 9.81
N LYS A 217 -4.39 22.85 10.40
CA LYS A 217 -4.16 22.50 11.81
C LYS A 217 -5.04 23.35 12.73
N GLU A 218 -5.01 24.66 12.54
CA GLU A 218 -5.78 25.60 13.36
C GLU A 218 -7.30 25.32 13.30
N ARG A 219 -7.84 25.02 12.11
CA ARG A 219 -9.27 24.72 11.94
C ARG A 219 -9.65 23.38 12.57
N LEU A 220 -8.79 22.38 12.47
CA LEU A 220 -9.01 21.08 13.06
C LEU A 220 -8.93 21.13 14.59
N GLU A 221 -7.99 21.87 15.16
CA GLU A 221 -7.85 22.03 16.60
C GLU A 221 -9.07 22.74 17.23
N LYS A 222 -9.59 23.77 16.56
CA LYS A 222 -10.80 24.49 17.00
C LYS A 222 -12.07 23.65 17.03
N ARG A 223 -12.09 22.50 16.35
CA ARG A 223 -13.30 21.67 16.16
C ARG A 223 -13.05 20.20 16.48
N THR A 224 -12.08 19.92 17.33
CA THR A 224 -11.71 18.57 17.75
C THR A 224 -12.88 17.82 18.40
N ASP A 225 -13.75 18.52 19.11
CA ASP A 225 -14.95 18.01 19.76
C ASP A 225 -16.02 17.46 18.79
N GLN A 226 -15.92 17.82 17.51
CA GLN A 226 -16.84 17.39 16.45
C GLN A 226 -16.34 16.15 15.71
N LEU A 227 -15.17 15.63 16.07
CA LEU A 227 -14.61 14.47 15.41
C LEU A 227 -15.17 13.16 16.00
N PRO A 228 -15.66 12.25 15.16
CA PRO A 228 -16.03 10.92 15.62
C PRO A 228 -14.77 10.10 15.96
N ASP A 229 -14.93 9.10 16.84
CA ASP A 229 -13.83 8.19 17.24
C ASP A 229 -13.25 7.40 16.07
N ASN A 230 -14.03 7.19 15.02
CA ASN A 230 -13.62 6.49 13.80
C ASN A 230 -13.83 7.36 12.57
N ILE A 231 -12.73 7.72 11.92
CA ILE A 231 -12.74 8.49 10.67
C ILE A 231 -12.30 7.58 9.54
N SER A 232 -13.22 7.18 8.67
CA SER A 232 -12.95 6.29 7.53
C SER A 232 -12.59 7.02 6.23
N SER A 233 -12.84 8.33 6.15
CA SER A 233 -12.69 9.11 4.93
C SER A 233 -12.25 10.55 5.21
N LEU A 234 -11.45 11.13 4.32
CA LEU A 234 -11.09 12.55 4.33
C LEU A 234 -12.31 13.49 4.17
N ASN A 235 -13.45 12.98 3.73
CA ASN A 235 -14.70 13.77 3.67
C ASN A 235 -15.12 14.33 5.04
N TYR A 236 -14.80 13.64 6.13
CA TYR A 236 -15.05 14.16 7.47
C TYR A 236 -14.27 15.45 7.72
N PHE A 237 -12.99 15.46 7.36
CA PHE A 237 -12.15 16.66 7.49
C PHE A 237 -12.60 17.78 6.57
N VAL A 238 -13.05 17.48 5.35
CA VAL A 238 -13.64 18.49 4.45
C VAL A 238 -14.82 19.16 5.12
N ARG A 239 -15.76 18.40 5.69
CA ARG A 239 -16.96 18.93 6.35
C ARG A 239 -16.62 19.78 7.57
N ILE A 240 -15.70 19.31 8.41
CA ILE A 240 -15.25 20.05 9.61
C ILE A 240 -14.58 21.36 9.21
N ILE A 241 -13.73 21.35 8.22
CA ILE A 241 -13.01 22.53 7.75
C ILE A 241 -13.94 23.52 7.05
N ASP A 242 -14.91 23.03 6.25
CA ASP A 242 -15.98 23.83 5.63
C ASP A 242 -16.98 24.41 6.66
N GLY A 243 -16.94 23.94 7.90
CA GLY A 243 -17.86 24.41 8.95
C GLY A 243 -19.28 23.85 8.85
N LYS A 244 -19.49 22.79 8.11
CA LYS A 244 -20.79 22.11 8.02
C LYS A 244 -20.93 21.13 9.19
N VAL A 245 -22.09 21.19 9.86
CA VAL A 245 -22.44 20.25 10.93
C VAL A 245 -22.41 18.83 10.37
N LEU A 246 -21.75 17.92 11.06
CA LEU A 246 -21.72 16.50 10.71
C LEU A 246 -23.08 15.87 11.10
N GLU A 247 -23.95 15.67 10.12
CA GLU A 247 -24.99 14.65 10.31
C GLU A 247 -24.30 13.28 10.29
N PRO A 248 -24.60 12.38 11.24
CA PRO A 248 -24.05 11.04 11.23
C PRO A 248 -24.39 10.36 9.90
N GLU A 249 -23.38 9.93 9.15
CA GLU A 249 -23.62 9.08 7.98
C GLU A 249 -24.33 7.81 8.45
N PRO A 250 -25.39 7.37 7.75
CA PRO A 250 -26.01 6.09 8.05
C PRO A 250 -24.93 5.01 7.96
N GLU A 251 -24.84 4.20 9.01
CA GLU A 251 -23.86 3.11 9.07
C GLU A 251 -23.98 2.27 7.80
N LYS A 252 -22.95 2.34 6.95
CA LYS A 252 -22.87 1.40 5.84
C LYS A 252 -22.82 0.00 6.44
N PRO A 253 -23.64 -0.94 5.96
CA PRO A 253 -23.62 -2.30 6.48
C PRO A 253 -22.18 -2.80 6.39
N LYS A 254 -21.63 -3.20 7.53
CA LYS A 254 -20.29 -3.81 7.60
C LYS A 254 -20.34 -5.04 6.70
N THR A 255 -19.71 -4.98 5.55
CA THR A 255 -19.48 -6.18 4.74
C THR A 255 -18.49 -7.03 5.54
N VAL A 256 -19.02 -7.88 6.38
CA VAL A 256 -18.25 -8.90 7.08
C VAL A 256 -17.89 -9.93 6.02
N ILE A 257 -16.66 -9.86 5.54
CA ILE A 257 -16.10 -10.94 4.72
C ILE A 257 -15.78 -12.06 5.71
N TYR A 258 -16.64 -13.04 5.82
CA TYR A 258 -16.32 -14.29 6.48
C TYR A 258 -15.29 -15.01 5.61
N LEU A 259 -14.09 -15.15 6.13
CA LEU A 259 -13.08 -16.06 5.61
C LEU A 259 -13.34 -17.40 6.31
N ASP A 260 -14.10 -18.28 5.64
CA ASP A 260 -14.15 -19.71 5.99
C ASP A 260 -12.84 -20.40 5.60
#